data_636f543a90d3df193cb859e77f8a247e
#
_entry.id   636f543a90d3df193cb859e77f8a247e
#
_cell.length_a   1.000
_cell.length_b   1.000
_cell.length_c   1.000
_cell.angle_alpha   90.00
_cell.angle_beta   90.00
_cell.angle_gamma   90.00
#
_symmetry.space_group_name_H-M   'P 1'
#
loop_
_entity.id
_entity.type
_entity.pdbx_description
1 polymer ?
#
loop_
_entity_poly.entity_id
_entity_poly.type
_entity_poly.pdbx_seq_one_letter_code
_entity_poly.pdbx_strand_id
1 'polypeptide(L)'
;KYGVCSGATREDMVIGYWQAKTKSGISNLEVKANKTFTMTTGRNKKSGKWALDNLLTLSSGKEKVRFYYGDKTLESVRTSETIVYHYVSKVSLPKNIKKNVRINNFSGKWEAREVNTDDQLRFTRLVISVRNGKADIYMRRGFTGKTVRVAKKVKLNLSKKTGAASFTTKICGRKVSGKLYVLSNGNRYIYANYQVGTAGIRMIKTR
;
A
#
# COMPACT_ATOMS: atom_id res chain seq x y z
N LYS A 1 -21.00 -10.14 -0.92
CA LYS A 1 -20.43 -10.11 0.46
C LYS A 1 -18.99 -10.64 0.55
N TYR A 2 -18.54 -11.48 -0.40
CA TYR A 2 -17.30 -12.27 -0.30
C TYR A 2 -16.13 -11.79 -1.18
N GLY A 3 -16.35 -10.92 -2.15
CA GLY A 3 -15.32 -10.50 -3.12
C GLY A 3 -14.16 -9.68 -2.54
N VAL A 4 -14.37 -9.02 -1.39
CA VAL A 4 -13.34 -8.16 -0.75
C VAL A 4 -12.40 -8.98 0.13
N CYS A 5 -12.87 -10.08 0.68
CA CYS A 5 -12.16 -10.86 1.68
C CYS A 5 -11.62 -12.21 1.16
N SER A 6 -11.79 -12.51 -0.12
CA SER A 6 -11.21 -13.72 -0.74
C SER A 6 -9.69 -13.57 -0.88
N GLY A 7 -8.97 -14.69 -0.80
CA GLY A 7 -7.50 -14.75 -0.72
C GLY A 7 -6.70 -13.95 -1.76
N ALA A 8 -5.41 -13.87 -1.56
CA ALA A 8 -4.43 -13.21 -2.42
C ALA A 8 -4.42 -13.76 -3.83
N THR A 9 -4.15 -12.88 -4.77
CA THR A 9 -3.67 -13.31 -6.07
C THR A 9 -2.15 -13.49 -6.01
N ARG A 10 -1.57 -14.31 -6.92
CA ARG A 10 -0.11 -14.41 -7.06
C ARG A 10 0.55 -13.03 -7.24
N GLU A 11 -0.10 -12.11 -7.95
CA GLU A 11 0.40 -10.76 -8.18
C GLU A 11 0.52 -9.94 -6.90
N ASP A 12 -0.40 -10.14 -5.96
CA ASP A 12 -0.38 -9.43 -4.68
C ASP A 12 0.87 -9.79 -3.85
N MET A 13 1.51 -10.95 -4.11
CA MET A 13 2.73 -11.37 -3.42
C MET A 13 3.98 -10.61 -3.85
N VAL A 14 3.96 -9.96 -5.02
CA VAL A 14 5.14 -9.25 -5.55
C VAL A 14 4.99 -7.73 -5.52
N ILE A 15 3.76 -7.22 -5.37
CA ILE A 15 3.51 -5.78 -5.31
C ILE A 15 3.99 -5.24 -3.96
N GLY A 16 4.82 -4.19 -4.01
CA GLY A 16 5.32 -3.53 -2.80
C GLY A 16 6.73 -2.97 -2.95
N TYR A 17 7.38 -2.74 -1.82
CA TYR A 17 8.74 -2.24 -1.74
C TYR A 17 9.69 -3.34 -1.26
N TRP A 18 10.79 -3.44 -1.95
CA TRP A 18 11.77 -4.47 -1.75
C TRP A 18 13.16 -3.86 -1.64
N GLN A 19 14.01 -4.41 -0.81
CA GLN A 19 15.38 -3.93 -0.62
C GLN A 19 16.35 -5.08 -0.61
N ALA A 20 17.49 -4.91 -1.29
CA ALA A 20 18.60 -5.84 -1.28
C ALA A 20 19.91 -5.11 -1.00
N LYS A 21 20.85 -5.81 -0.38
CA LYS A 21 22.26 -5.41 -0.36
C LYS A 21 22.93 -6.02 -1.59
N THR A 22 23.62 -5.19 -2.37
CA THR A 22 24.41 -5.61 -3.54
C THR A 22 25.84 -5.09 -3.40
N LYS A 23 26.76 -5.56 -4.22
CA LYS A 23 28.13 -5.04 -4.29
C LYS A 23 28.19 -3.53 -4.55
N SER A 24 27.20 -3.03 -5.31
CA SER A 24 27.05 -1.60 -5.66
C SER A 24 26.29 -0.78 -4.61
N GLY A 25 26.00 -1.36 -3.44
CA GLY A 25 25.24 -0.72 -2.36
C GLY A 25 23.81 -1.23 -2.20
N ILE A 26 22.96 -0.43 -1.56
CA ILE A 26 21.57 -0.79 -1.34
C ILE A 26 20.76 -0.57 -2.61
N SER A 27 20.10 -1.63 -3.06
CA SER A 27 19.14 -1.58 -4.16
C SER A 27 17.71 -1.58 -3.61
N ASN A 28 16.91 -0.62 -4.05
CA ASN A 28 15.48 -0.50 -3.71
C ASN A 28 14.66 -0.77 -4.95
N LEU A 29 13.66 -1.65 -4.83
CA LEU A 29 12.75 -2.00 -5.90
C LEU A 29 11.31 -1.72 -5.44
N GLU A 30 10.57 -0.96 -6.23
CA GLU A 30 9.13 -0.76 -6.07
C GLU A 30 8.39 -1.45 -7.21
N VAL A 31 7.59 -2.46 -6.89
CA VAL A 31 6.68 -3.15 -7.82
C VAL A 31 5.28 -2.60 -7.60
N LYS A 32 4.68 -2.00 -8.63
CA LYS A 32 3.42 -1.26 -8.53
C LYS A 32 2.24 -2.06 -9.10
N ALA A 33 1.05 -1.85 -8.56
CA ALA A 33 -0.17 -2.53 -9.02
C ALA A 33 -0.53 -2.24 -10.48
N ASN A 34 -0.10 -1.10 -11.02
CA ASN A 34 -0.32 -0.71 -12.42
C ASN A 34 0.63 -1.39 -13.42
N LYS A 35 1.27 -2.48 -13.02
CA LYS A 35 2.23 -3.26 -13.84
C LYS A 35 3.52 -2.51 -14.17
N THR A 36 3.84 -1.46 -13.44
CA THR A 36 5.14 -0.77 -13.58
C THR A 36 6.04 -1.03 -12.38
N PHE A 37 7.35 -0.85 -12.55
CA PHE A 37 8.31 -0.90 -11.46
C PHE A 37 9.29 0.26 -11.52
N THR A 38 9.93 0.52 -10.40
CA THR A 38 11.08 1.42 -10.29
C THR A 38 12.13 0.74 -9.43
N MET A 39 13.36 0.66 -9.91
CA MET A 39 14.51 0.13 -9.20
C MET A 39 15.59 1.19 -9.10
N THR A 40 16.17 1.37 -7.92
CA THR A 40 17.26 2.34 -7.68
C THR A 40 18.39 1.66 -6.94
N THR A 41 19.62 1.79 -7.46
CA THR A 41 20.85 1.31 -6.81
C THR A 41 21.87 2.44 -6.82
N GLY A 42 22.15 3.02 -5.67
CA GLY A 42 22.94 4.25 -5.60
C GLY A 42 22.28 5.38 -6.39
N ARG A 43 22.99 5.95 -7.37
CA ARG A 43 22.48 7.00 -8.28
C ARG A 43 21.74 6.45 -9.50
N ASN A 44 21.86 5.16 -9.78
CA ASN A 44 21.26 4.54 -10.94
C ASN A 44 19.78 4.25 -10.71
N LYS A 45 18.93 4.67 -11.64
CA LYS A 45 17.49 4.44 -11.61
C LYS A 45 17.06 3.73 -12.88
N LYS A 46 16.35 2.61 -12.72
CA LYS A 46 15.70 1.88 -13.81
C LYS A 46 14.20 1.84 -13.56
N SER A 47 13.42 1.93 -14.62
CA SER A 47 11.96 1.79 -14.56
C SER A 47 11.44 1.06 -15.79
N GLY A 48 10.27 0.46 -15.67
CA GLY A 48 9.69 -0.29 -16.77
C GLY A 48 8.40 -1.00 -16.38
N LYS A 49 8.10 -2.08 -17.08
CA LYS A 49 6.92 -2.91 -16.86
C LYS A 49 7.31 -4.21 -16.17
N TRP A 50 6.38 -4.79 -15.40
CA TRP A 50 6.55 -6.12 -14.85
C TRP A 50 5.41 -7.06 -15.27
N ALA A 51 5.74 -8.33 -15.33
CA ALA A 51 4.81 -9.44 -15.55
C ALA A 51 5.10 -10.54 -14.52
N LEU A 52 4.09 -11.29 -14.16
CA LEU A 52 4.19 -12.43 -13.26
C LEU A 52 3.58 -13.64 -13.91
N ASP A 53 4.41 -14.67 -14.03
CA ASP A 53 4.03 -16.00 -14.43
C ASP A 53 4.56 -16.97 -13.37
N ASN A 54 5.44 -17.91 -13.72
CA ASN A 54 6.18 -18.70 -12.73
C ASN A 54 7.31 -17.89 -12.06
N LEU A 55 7.72 -16.79 -12.68
CA LEU A 55 8.73 -15.85 -12.22
C LEU A 55 8.20 -14.42 -12.31
N LEU A 56 8.66 -13.54 -11.40
CA LEU A 56 8.51 -12.11 -11.60
C LEU A 56 9.54 -11.64 -12.63
N THR A 57 9.07 -11.10 -13.74
CA THR A 57 9.91 -10.53 -14.80
C THR A 57 9.78 -9.02 -14.81
N LEU A 58 10.91 -8.33 -14.64
CA LEU A 58 11.04 -6.87 -14.77
C LEU A 58 11.65 -6.56 -16.14
N SER A 59 10.99 -5.73 -16.96
CA SER A 59 11.43 -5.36 -18.31
C SER A 59 11.65 -3.85 -18.41
N SER A 60 12.88 -3.44 -18.77
CA SER A 60 13.27 -2.04 -18.99
C SER A 60 13.98 -1.95 -20.34
N GLY A 61 13.28 -1.47 -21.39
CA GLY A 61 13.75 -1.55 -22.75
C GLY A 61 13.99 -3.01 -23.19
N LYS A 62 15.19 -3.30 -23.66
CA LYS A 62 15.62 -4.66 -24.07
C LYS A 62 16.06 -5.53 -22.88
N GLU A 63 16.32 -4.93 -21.73
CA GLU A 63 16.78 -5.66 -20.54
C GLU A 63 15.62 -6.35 -19.83
N LYS A 64 15.84 -7.59 -19.39
CA LYS A 64 14.91 -8.37 -18.59
C LYS A 64 15.63 -8.97 -17.39
N VAL A 65 15.09 -8.75 -16.21
CA VAL A 65 15.56 -9.39 -14.97
C VAL A 65 14.43 -10.23 -14.41
N ARG A 66 14.75 -11.46 -13.98
CA ARG A 66 13.77 -12.41 -13.47
C ARG A 66 14.06 -12.77 -12.02
N PHE A 67 13.00 -12.98 -11.24
CA PHE A 67 13.09 -13.35 -9.83
C PHE A 67 12.17 -14.52 -9.52
N TYR A 68 12.68 -15.46 -8.73
CA TYR A 68 11.81 -16.32 -7.92
C TYR A 68 11.16 -15.45 -6.86
N TYR A 69 9.90 -15.71 -6.55
CA TYR A 69 9.19 -15.00 -5.49
C TYR A 69 8.71 -15.99 -4.43
N GLY A 70 8.95 -15.65 -3.17
CA GLY A 70 8.55 -16.41 -1.99
C GLY A 70 7.86 -15.51 -0.98
N ASP A 71 7.69 -16.02 0.24
CA ASP A 71 7.17 -15.21 1.34
C ASP A 71 8.19 -14.12 1.69
N LYS A 72 7.85 -12.87 1.32
CA LYS A 72 8.66 -11.66 1.58
C LYS A 72 10.08 -11.67 0.99
N THR A 73 10.32 -12.48 -0.04
CA THR A 73 11.60 -12.54 -0.75
C THR A 73 11.42 -12.55 -2.26
N LEU A 74 12.35 -11.86 -2.96
CA LEU A 74 12.54 -11.97 -4.40
C LEU A 74 13.99 -12.33 -4.65
N GLU A 75 14.25 -13.47 -5.25
CA GLU A 75 15.60 -13.98 -5.53
C GLU A 75 15.90 -13.94 -7.03
N SER A 76 17.01 -13.31 -7.40
CA SER A 76 17.40 -13.16 -8.81
C SER A 76 17.73 -14.52 -9.47
N VAL A 77 17.24 -14.70 -10.69
CA VAL A 77 17.46 -15.91 -11.50
C VAL A 77 18.68 -15.71 -12.40
N ARG A 78 19.64 -16.62 -12.33
CA ARG A 78 20.80 -16.71 -13.25
C ARG A 78 21.57 -15.38 -13.43
N THR A 79 21.93 -14.74 -12.35
CA THR A 79 22.87 -13.63 -12.34
C THR A 79 24.22 -14.11 -11.83
N SER A 80 25.31 -13.41 -12.16
CA SER A 80 26.66 -13.68 -11.64
C SER A 80 26.73 -13.55 -10.10
N GLU A 81 25.75 -12.93 -9.51
CA GLU A 81 25.57 -12.78 -8.06
C GLU A 81 24.10 -13.03 -7.74
N THR A 82 23.80 -13.90 -6.78
CA THR A 82 22.45 -14.08 -6.27
C THR A 82 22.05 -12.87 -5.46
N ILE A 83 21.09 -12.10 -5.97
CA ILE A 83 20.55 -10.92 -5.26
C ILE A 83 19.21 -11.31 -4.66
N VAL A 84 19.13 -11.22 -3.33
CA VAL A 84 17.89 -11.47 -2.59
C VAL A 84 17.35 -10.15 -2.09
N TYR A 85 16.18 -9.78 -2.61
CA TYR A 85 15.40 -8.65 -2.13
C TYR A 85 14.48 -9.12 -1.01
N HIS A 86 14.52 -8.40 0.09
CA HIS A 86 13.60 -8.58 1.20
C HIS A 86 12.50 -7.52 1.15
N TYR A 87 11.29 -7.93 1.46
CA TYR A 87 10.17 -7.02 1.56
C TYR A 87 10.41 -5.97 2.65
N VAL A 88 10.17 -4.71 2.31
CA VAL A 88 10.31 -3.57 3.23
C VAL A 88 9.01 -2.81 3.33
N SER A 89 8.40 -2.81 4.50
CA SER A 89 7.29 -1.92 4.80
C SER A 89 7.80 -0.48 4.89
N LYS A 90 7.74 0.26 3.76
CA LYS A 90 8.18 1.66 3.71
C LYS A 90 6.98 2.59 3.67
N VAL A 91 6.75 3.29 4.76
CA VAL A 91 5.77 4.38 4.83
C VAL A 91 6.49 5.70 5.02
N SER A 92 6.45 6.56 4.01
CA SER A 92 6.82 7.96 4.17
C SER A 92 5.56 8.80 4.33
N LEU A 93 5.39 9.43 5.48
CA LEU A 93 4.32 10.40 5.68
C LEU A 93 4.62 11.69 4.90
N PRO A 94 3.60 12.40 4.39
CA PRO A 94 3.78 13.71 3.79
C PRO A 94 4.42 14.69 4.78
N LYS A 95 5.33 15.52 4.28
CA LYS A 95 6.02 16.52 5.11
C LYS A 95 5.11 17.67 5.57
N ASN A 96 4.06 17.96 4.82
CA ASN A 96 3.14 19.08 5.00
C ASN A 96 1.85 18.71 5.76
N ILE A 97 1.92 17.83 6.76
CA ILE A 97 0.78 17.48 7.59
C ILE A 97 0.38 18.68 8.46
N LYS A 98 -0.90 19.06 8.43
CA LYS A 98 -1.49 20.09 9.28
C LYS A 98 -1.66 19.54 10.69
N LYS A 99 -0.96 20.11 11.69
CA LYS A 99 -0.99 19.63 13.08
C LYS A 99 -2.18 20.16 13.86
N ASN A 100 -2.49 21.45 13.73
CA ASN A 100 -3.62 22.09 14.45
C ASN A 100 -4.94 21.79 13.75
N VAL A 101 -5.46 20.58 13.94
CA VAL A 101 -6.72 20.13 13.35
C VAL A 101 -7.75 19.79 14.44
N ARG A 102 -9.03 19.99 14.12
CA ARG A 102 -10.18 19.52 14.89
C ARG A 102 -10.79 18.31 14.23
N ILE A 103 -11.53 17.49 14.96
CA ILE A 103 -12.13 16.27 14.43
C ILE A 103 -13.04 16.54 13.21
N ASN A 104 -13.68 17.70 13.18
CA ASN A 104 -14.55 18.11 12.06
C ASN A 104 -13.76 18.37 10.77
N ASN A 105 -12.46 18.66 10.83
CA ASN A 105 -11.64 18.80 9.64
C ASN A 105 -11.53 17.48 8.82
N PHE A 106 -11.85 16.35 9.44
CA PHE A 106 -11.86 15.04 8.80
C PHE A 106 -13.22 14.66 8.22
N SER A 107 -14.27 15.46 8.44
CA SER A 107 -15.61 15.17 7.92
C SER A 107 -15.64 15.16 6.40
N GLY A 108 -16.51 14.33 5.85
CA GLY A 108 -16.72 14.16 4.41
C GLY A 108 -16.23 12.82 3.88
N LYS A 109 -16.20 12.71 2.57
CA LYS A 109 -15.81 11.50 1.86
C LYS A 109 -14.32 11.54 1.53
N TRP A 110 -13.64 10.47 1.85
CA TRP A 110 -12.24 10.21 1.55
C TRP A 110 -12.18 9.04 0.59
N GLU A 111 -11.51 9.20 -0.53
CA GLU A 111 -11.41 8.14 -1.53
C GLU A 111 -9.98 7.94 -1.96
N ALA A 112 -9.49 6.70 -1.88
CA ALA A 112 -8.24 6.26 -2.45
C ALA A 112 -8.52 5.25 -3.56
N ARG A 113 -7.85 5.42 -4.69
CA ARG A 113 -7.85 4.48 -5.80
C ARG A 113 -6.48 3.79 -5.84
N GLU A 114 -6.46 2.56 -6.32
CA GLU A 114 -5.23 1.77 -6.42
C GLU A 114 -4.50 1.65 -5.07
N VAL A 115 -5.14 0.95 -4.16
CA VAL A 115 -4.55 0.65 -2.85
C VAL A 115 -3.64 -0.55 -3.01
N ASN A 116 -2.34 -0.34 -2.84
CA ASN A 116 -1.39 -1.42 -2.68
C ASN A 116 -1.49 -1.96 -1.26
N THR A 117 -1.76 -3.25 -1.15
CA THR A 117 -1.72 -3.93 0.12
C THR A 117 -0.45 -4.78 0.16
N ASP A 118 0.28 -4.65 1.24
CA ASP A 118 1.45 -5.49 1.50
C ASP A 118 1.04 -6.93 1.83
N ASP A 119 -0.26 -7.18 1.99
CA ASP A 119 -0.80 -8.43 2.45
C ASP A 119 -1.93 -8.89 1.56
N GLN A 120 -1.57 -9.45 0.45
CA GLN A 120 -2.40 -10.38 -0.29
C GLN A 120 -3.86 -9.95 -0.59
N LEU A 121 -4.25 -8.71 -0.29
CA LEU A 121 -5.54 -8.16 -0.62
C LEU A 121 -5.38 -6.94 -1.53
N ARG A 122 -5.73 -7.09 -2.79
CA ARG A 122 -5.72 -6.00 -3.76
C ARG A 122 -7.04 -5.26 -3.70
N PHE A 123 -6.99 -4.00 -3.28
CA PHE A 123 -8.13 -3.10 -3.37
C PHE A 123 -7.93 -2.10 -4.49
N THR A 124 -8.94 -1.90 -5.32
CA THR A 124 -8.91 -0.86 -6.35
C THR A 124 -9.60 0.41 -5.90
N ARG A 125 -10.35 0.35 -4.81
CA ARG A 125 -11.04 1.50 -4.25
C ARG A 125 -11.25 1.33 -2.75
N LEU A 126 -10.84 2.33 -1.99
CA LEU A 126 -11.22 2.51 -0.61
C LEU A 126 -11.98 3.83 -0.47
N VAL A 127 -13.11 3.79 0.21
CA VAL A 127 -13.88 4.97 0.56
C VAL A 127 -14.07 4.98 2.07
N ILE A 128 -13.73 6.09 2.71
CA ILE A 128 -14.01 6.34 4.13
C ILE A 128 -14.94 7.54 4.20
N SER A 129 -16.15 7.35 4.71
CA SER A 129 -17.12 8.41 4.94
C SER A 129 -17.09 8.80 6.40
N VAL A 130 -16.65 10.00 6.71
CA VAL A 130 -16.51 10.51 8.09
C VAL A 130 -17.63 11.49 8.39
N ARG A 131 -18.36 11.23 9.49
CA ARG A 131 -19.39 12.11 10.02
C ARG A 131 -19.35 12.09 11.55
N ASN A 132 -19.32 13.26 12.17
CA ASN A 132 -19.31 13.42 13.64
C ASN A 132 -18.24 12.54 14.33
N GLY A 133 -17.02 12.53 13.80
CA GLY A 133 -15.89 11.78 14.37
C GLY A 133 -16.01 10.24 14.24
N LYS A 134 -16.93 9.77 13.45
CA LYS A 134 -17.10 8.34 13.13
C LYS A 134 -16.92 8.09 11.64
N ALA A 135 -16.39 6.93 11.27
CA ALA A 135 -16.11 6.54 9.91
C ALA A 135 -16.89 5.30 9.50
N ASP A 136 -17.52 5.35 8.34
CA ASP A 136 -17.98 4.17 7.61
C ASP A 136 -16.95 3.84 6.52
N ILE A 137 -16.50 2.60 6.45
CA ILE A 137 -15.43 2.16 5.56
C ILE A 137 -16.00 1.24 4.48
N TYR A 138 -15.71 1.57 3.23
CA TYR A 138 -16.16 0.83 2.05
C TYR A 138 -14.93 0.42 1.24
N MET A 139 -14.94 -0.77 0.69
CA MET A 139 -13.87 -1.31 -0.13
C MET A 139 -14.39 -1.99 -1.38
N ARG A 140 -13.61 -1.93 -2.46
CA ARG A 140 -13.81 -2.70 -3.67
C ARG A 140 -12.54 -3.46 -3.98
N ARG A 141 -12.66 -4.77 -4.18
CA ARG A 141 -11.57 -5.61 -4.65
C ARG A 141 -11.65 -5.78 -6.16
N GLY A 142 -10.50 -5.66 -6.81
CA GLY A 142 -10.40 -5.80 -8.26
C GLY A 142 -11.13 -4.69 -9.02
N PHE A 143 -11.13 -4.76 -10.34
CA PHE A 143 -11.73 -3.75 -11.21
C PHE A 143 -13.25 -3.92 -11.37
N THR A 144 -13.74 -5.15 -11.28
CA THR A 144 -15.13 -5.53 -11.52
C THR A 144 -15.98 -5.70 -10.26
N GLY A 145 -15.34 -5.79 -9.09
CA GLY A 145 -16.03 -5.99 -7.82
C GLY A 145 -16.91 -4.79 -7.41
N LYS A 146 -18.01 -5.07 -6.71
CA LYS A 146 -18.86 -4.02 -6.11
C LYS A 146 -18.15 -3.40 -4.90
N THR A 147 -18.35 -2.10 -4.68
CA THR A 147 -17.94 -1.44 -3.44
C THR A 147 -18.88 -1.84 -2.32
N VAL A 148 -18.34 -2.47 -1.27
CA VAL A 148 -19.12 -2.95 -0.12
C VAL A 148 -18.67 -2.26 1.16
N ARG A 149 -19.60 -2.04 2.09
CA ARG A 149 -19.30 -1.50 3.40
C ARG A 149 -18.70 -2.62 4.25
N VAL A 150 -17.46 -2.44 4.68
CA VAL A 150 -16.68 -3.43 5.46
C VAL A 150 -16.62 -3.08 6.95
N ALA A 151 -16.81 -1.80 7.31
CA ALA A 151 -16.93 -1.37 8.70
C ALA A 151 -17.88 -0.16 8.82
N LYS A 152 -18.56 -0.03 9.98
CA LYS A 152 -19.58 0.98 10.24
C LYS A 152 -19.32 1.69 11.56
N LYS A 153 -19.54 3.00 11.60
CA LYS A 153 -19.46 3.87 12.79
C LYS A 153 -18.16 3.70 13.59
N VAL A 154 -17.04 3.48 12.91
CA VAL A 154 -15.72 3.33 13.53
C VAL A 154 -15.31 4.68 14.13
N LYS A 155 -15.04 4.72 15.43
CA LYS A 155 -14.62 5.92 16.14
C LYS A 155 -13.26 6.40 15.65
N LEU A 156 -13.14 7.70 15.40
CA LEU A 156 -11.86 8.36 15.13
C LEU A 156 -11.29 8.98 16.40
N ASN A 157 -10.02 8.73 16.68
CA ASN A 157 -9.27 9.30 17.78
C ASN A 157 -8.27 10.33 17.24
N LEU A 158 -8.43 11.59 17.64
CA LEU A 158 -7.58 12.69 17.20
C LEU A 158 -6.33 12.81 18.08
N SER A 159 -5.17 12.84 17.45
CA SER A 159 -3.89 13.21 18.08
C SER A 159 -3.50 14.62 17.65
N LYS A 160 -3.57 15.58 18.57
CA LYS A 160 -3.12 16.96 18.32
C LYS A 160 -1.62 17.04 18.02
N LYS A 161 -0.82 16.18 18.63
CA LYS A 161 0.65 16.11 18.43
C LYS A 161 1.03 15.76 16.99
N THR A 162 0.33 14.83 16.38
CA THR A 162 0.65 14.31 15.04
C THR A 162 -0.25 14.86 13.94
N GLY A 163 -1.36 15.50 14.29
CA GLY A 163 -2.39 15.94 13.34
C GLY A 163 -3.16 14.78 12.69
N ALA A 164 -3.12 13.60 13.29
CA ALA A 164 -3.75 12.41 12.77
C ALA A 164 -5.10 12.12 13.44
N ALA A 165 -6.11 11.76 12.66
CA ALA A 165 -7.29 11.06 13.15
C ALA A 165 -7.13 9.57 12.90
N SER A 166 -6.95 8.80 13.97
CA SER A 166 -6.70 7.36 13.88
C SER A 166 -7.94 6.54 14.15
N PHE A 167 -8.01 5.36 13.54
CA PHE A 167 -9.05 4.38 13.78
C PHE A 167 -8.47 2.97 13.91
N THR A 168 -9.21 2.12 14.60
CA THR A 168 -8.95 0.68 14.64
C THR A 168 -10.28 -0.04 14.50
N THR A 169 -10.33 -1.07 13.67
CA THR A 169 -11.53 -1.87 13.43
C THR A 169 -11.14 -3.29 13.03
N LYS A 170 -12.12 -4.16 12.83
CA LYS A 170 -11.92 -5.48 12.22
C LYS A 170 -12.55 -5.48 10.83
N ILE A 171 -11.79 -5.93 9.83
CA ILE A 171 -12.26 -6.15 8.46
C ILE A 171 -11.95 -7.59 8.10
N CYS A 172 -12.96 -8.36 7.70
CA CYS A 172 -12.80 -9.78 7.39
C CYS A 172 -12.17 -10.59 8.54
N GLY A 173 -12.55 -10.27 9.79
CA GLY A 173 -11.99 -10.92 10.99
C GLY A 173 -10.62 -10.41 11.44
N ARG A 174 -9.94 -9.60 10.64
CA ARG A 174 -8.57 -9.14 10.87
C ARG A 174 -8.55 -7.70 11.41
N LYS A 175 -7.61 -7.41 12.30
CA LYS A 175 -7.45 -6.06 12.87
C LYS A 175 -6.89 -5.12 11.80
N VAL A 176 -7.56 -4.01 11.59
CA VAL A 176 -7.15 -2.93 10.68
C VAL A 176 -7.05 -1.65 11.47
N SER A 177 -5.94 -0.95 11.36
CA SER A 177 -5.76 0.38 11.90
C SER A 177 -5.40 1.36 10.80
N GLY A 178 -5.86 2.60 10.91
CA GLY A 178 -5.55 3.61 9.92
C GLY A 178 -5.45 4.99 10.56
N LYS A 179 -4.83 5.89 9.81
CA LYS A 179 -4.67 7.29 10.15
C LYS A 179 -5.06 8.16 8.97
N LEU A 180 -5.87 9.15 9.23
CA LEU A 180 -6.27 10.18 8.28
C LEU A 180 -5.48 11.45 8.59
N TYR A 181 -4.98 12.12 7.57
CA TYR A 181 -4.24 13.38 7.69
C TYR A 181 -4.82 14.43 6.74
N VAL A 182 -4.96 15.64 7.23
CA VAL A 182 -5.21 16.81 6.40
C VAL A 182 -3.88 17.51 6.18
N LEU A 183 -3.59 17.85 4.92
CA LEU A 183 -2.36 18.53 4.55
C LEU A 183 -2.56 20.04 4.55
N SER A 184 -1.48 20.81 4.72
CA SER A 184 -1.55 22.29 4.76
C SER A 184 -2.05 22.91 3.45
N ASN A 185 -1.93 22.23 2.33
CA ASN A 185 -2.49 22.63 1.05
C ASN A 185 -3.96 22.21 0.84
N GLY A 186 -4.64 21.73 1.89
CA GLY A 186 -6.03 21.25 1.82
C GLY A 186 -6.20 19.82 1.31
N ASN A 187 -5.16 19.19 0.77
CA ASN A 187 -5.21 17.80 0.35
C ASN A 187 -5.38 16.86 1.54
N ARG A 188 -5.82 15.64 1.27
CA ARG A 188 -6.07 14.60 2.25
C ARG A 188 -5.15 13.42 2.03
N TYR A 189 -4.74 12.78 3.08
CA TYR A 189 -3.87 11.61 3.03
C TYR A 189 -4.38 10.53 3.99
N ILE A 190 -4.46 9.31 3.51
CA ILE A 190 -4.83 8.16 4.31
C ILE A 190 -3.65 7.22 4.42
N TYR A 191 -3.39 6.77 5.63
CA TYR A 191 -2.53 5.65 5.91
C TYR A 191 -3.33 4.60 6.68
N ALA A 192 -3.35 3.37 6.22
CA ALA A 192 -3.96 2.29 6.97
C ALA A 192 -3.03 1.09 7.05
N ASN A 193 -2.92 0.52 8.24
CA ASN A 193 -2.24 -0.74 8.51
C ASN A 193 -3.27 -1.83 8.68
N TYR A 194 -3.09 -2.86 7.90
CA TYR A 194 -3.84 -4.09 8.02
C TYR A 194 -2.88 -5.14 8.59
N GLN A 195 -3.07 -5.47 9.87
CA GLN A 195 -2.17 -6.42 10.53
C GLN A 195 -2.62 -7.85 10.28
N VAL A 196 -1.95 -8.52 9.36
CA VAL A 196 -1.72 -9.95 9.42
C VAL A 196 -0.21 -10.12 9.40
N GLY A 197 0.37 -10.37 10.54
CA GLY A 197 1.82 -10.31 10.71
C GLY A 197 2.34 -8.88 10.65
N THR A 198 3.35 -8.62 9.81
CA THR A 198 4.01 -7.32 9.65
C THR A 198 3.52 -6.51 8.45
N ALA A 199 2.43 -6.94 7.83
CA ALA A 199 1.96 -6.35 6.58
C ALA A 199 1.09 -5.11 6.78
N GLY A 200 1.28 -4.09 5.96
CA GLY A 200 0.58 -2.81 6.01
C GLY A 200 -0.10 -2.45 4.68
N ILE A 201 -1.30 -1.89 4.75
CA ILE A 201 -1.98 -1.28 3.61
C ILE A 201 -1.45 0.14 3.44
N ARG A 202 -0.93 0.42 2.26
CA ARG A 202 -0.55 1.78 1.86
C ARG A 202 -1.65 2.42 1.06
N MET A 203 -2.04 3.59 1.49
CA MET A 203 -2.98 4.43 0.76
C MET A 203 -2.39 5.80 0.53
N ILE A 204 -2.34 6.21 -0.71
CA ILE A 204 -1.80 7.50 -1.11
C ILE A 204 -2.85 8.23 -1.92
N LYS A 205 -3.24 9.39 -1.42
CA LYS A 205 -4.04 10.45 -2.04
C LYS A 205 -5.54 10.19 -2.15
N THR A 206 -6.26 11.08 -1.52
CA THR A 206 -7.69 11.30 -1.73
C THR A 206 -7.90 12.59 -2.51
N ARG A 207 -8.89 12.57 -3.36
CA ARG A 207 -9.51 13.80 -3.85
C ARG A 207 -10.41 14.39 -2.80
#